data_4e0ef6671b58c4ee2745b7f850383fa2
#
_entry.id   4e0ef6671b58c4ee2745b7f850383fa2
#
_cell.length_a   1.000
_cell.length_b   1.000
_cell.length_c   1.000
_cell.angle_alpha   90.00
_cell.angle_beta   90.00
_cell.angle_gamma   90.00
#
_symmetry.space_group_name_H-M   'P 1'
#
loop_
_entity.id
_entity.type
_entity.pdbx_description
1 polymer ?
#
loop_
_entity_poly.entity_id
_entity_poly.type
_entity_poly.pdbx_seq_one_letter_code
_entity_poly.pdbx_strand_id
1 'polypeptide(L)'
;MSFLVLVRHGQSEWNAKNLFTGWKDPDLTDLGIEEAKKAGAYIKELGIAFDAMFTSDLIRAQRTGNIILEAINQTPPITKNIALNERNYGDLAGLNKDDARKRWGEEQVHIWRRSFDTPPPGGESLKNTAERVLPYFDDVIMPEILNEKNILIAAHGNSLRSLVMKLDNLSADEVVALEIPTGAPIVYEINGAGDILSKKSSF
;
A
#
# COMPACT_ATOMS: atom_id res chain seq x y z
N MET A 1 -10.67 21.16 -2.09
CA MET A 1 -11.11 19.88 -1.48
C MET A 1 -10.62 18.75 -2.36
N SER A 2 -9.92 17.76 -1.81
CA SER A 2 -9.20 16.76 -2.56
C SER A 2 -9.58 15.35 -2.14
N PHE A 3 -9.48 14.40 -3.07
CA PHE A 3 -9.57 12.98 -2.78
C PHE A 3 -8.19 12.35 -2.77
N LEU A 4 -7.89 11.61 -1.72
CA LEU A 4 -6.75 10.70 -1.65
C LEU A 4 -7.26 9.28 -1.65
N VAL A 5 -6.90 8.52 -2.69
CA VAL A 5 -7.30 7.12 -2.83
C VAL A 5 -6.08 6.24 -2.68
N LEU A 6 -6.13 5.34 -1.69
CA LEU A 6 -5.09 4.34 -1.43
C LEU A 6 -5.57 2.98 -1.92
N VAL A 7 -4.74 2.28 -2.68
CA VAL A 7 -5.05 0.92 -3.16
C VAL A 7 -3.83 0.02 -2.98
N ARG A 8 -4.00 -1.06 -2.23
CA ARG A 8 -3.00 -2.12 -2.19
C ARG A 8 -3.01 -2.88 -3.51
N HIS A 9 -1.83 -3.19 -4.04
CA HIS A 9 -1.71 -4.00 -5.26
C HIS A 9 -2.56 -5.27 -5.19
N GLY A 10 -3.01 -5.77 -6.34
CA GLY A 10 -3.71 -7.04 -6.48
C GLY A 10 -2.83 -8.22 -6.05
N GLN A 11 -3.41 -9.40 -5.92
CA GLN A 11 -2.66 -10.61 -5.58
C GLN A 11 -1.46 -10.78 -6.51
N SER A 12 -0.25 -10.94 -5.94
CA SER A 12 0.96 -11.28 -6.68
C SER A 12 1.19 -12.79 -6.72
N GLU A 13 2.03 -13.25 -7.65
CA GLU A 13 2.44 -14.65 -7.75
C GLU A 13 2.99 -15.19 -6.43
N TRP A 14 3.74 -14.37 -5.67
CA TRP A 14 4.29 -14.77 -4.39
C TRP A 14 3.28 -14.70 -3.24
N ASN A 15 2.27 -13.85 -3.33
CA ASN A 15 1.11 -13.94 -2.41
C ASN A 15 0.40 -15.28 -2.58
N ALA A 16 0.14 -15.69 -3.83
CA ALA A 16 -0.52 -16.97 -4.13
C ALA A 16 0.29 -18.18 -3.64
N LYS A 17 1.62 -18.09 -3.67
CA LYS A 17 2.55 -19.14 -3.18
C LYS A 17 2.83 -19.07 -1.67
N ASN A 18 2.21 -18.14 -0.94
CA ASN A 18 2.45 -17.93 0.49
C ASN A 18 3.92 -17.61 0.84
N LEU A 19 4.61 -16.86 -0.03
CA LEU A 19 6.00 -16.45 0.16
C LEU A 19 6.10 -15.06 0.78
N PHE A 20 7.17 -14.82 1.55
CA PHE A 20 7.57 -13.47 1.93
C PHE A 20 8.10 -12.74 0.70
N THR A 21 7.50 -11.61 0.34
CA THR A 21 7.83 -10.90 -0.90
C THR A 21 8.81 -9.75 -0.68
N GLY A 22 8.42 -8.77 0.13
CA GLY A 22 9.23 -7.57 0.36
C GLY A 22 9.57 -6.85 -0.93
N TRP A 23 10.87 -6.64 -1.16
CA TRP A 23 11.39 -5.93 -2.34
C TRP A 23 11.68 -6.83 -3.54
N LYS A 24 11.43 -8.15 -3.44
CA LYS A 24 11.37 -9.01 -4.63
C LYS A 24 10.20 -8.57 -5.50
N ASP A 25 10.33 -8.78 -6.80
CA ASP A 25 9.45 -8.15 -7.79
C ASP A 25 8.63 -9.13 -8.63
N PRO A 26 7.85 -10.05 -7.98
CA PRO A 26 6.88 -10.87 -8.71
C PRO A 26 5.75 -10.02 -9.24
N ASP A 27 5.18 -10.46 -10.36
CA ASP A 27 4.06 -9.81 -11.00
C ASP A 27 2.70 -10.22 -10.38
N LEU A 28 1.62 -9.62 -10.86
CA LEU A 28 0.25 -9.96 -10.51
C LEU A 28 -0.15 -11.32 -11.08
N THR A 29 -1.00 -12.04 -10.34
CA THR A 29 -1.75 -13.18 -10.88
C THR A 29 -2.96 -12.68 -11.68
N ASP A 30 -3.63 -13.60 -12.40
CA ASP A 30 -4.92 -13.29 -13.05
C ASP A 30 -5.95 -12.76 -12.05
N LEU A 31 -5.98 -13.35 -10.83
CA LEU A 31 -6.82 -12.83 -9.74
C LEU A 31 -6.44 -11.40 -9.37
N GLY A 32 -5.15 -11.10 -9.24
CA GLY A 32 -4.67 -9.75 -8.93
C GLY A 32 -5.04 -8.72 -10.00
N ILE A 33 -5.05 -9.12 -11.27
CA ILE A 33 -5.52 -8.28 -12.37
C ILE A 33 -7.03 -8.02 -12.24
N GLU A 34 -7.83 -9.03 -11.94
CA GLU A 34 -9.27 -8.87 -11.72
C GLU A 34 -9.59 -8.01 -10.49
N GLU A 35 -8.82 -8.14 -9.41
CA GLU A 35 -8.93 -7.27 -8.23
C GLU A 35 -8.66 -5.79 -8.60
N ALA A 36 -7.63 -5.53 -9.41
CA ALA A 36 -7.32 -4.18 -9.90
C ALA A 36 -8.43 -3.60 -10.79
N LYS A 37 -9.03 -4.42 -11.67
CA LYS A 37 -10.19 -4.01 -12.49
C LYS A 37 -11.41 -3.67 -11.64
N LYS A 38 -11.69 -4.47 -10.59
CA LYS A 38 -12.77 -4.20 -9.64
C LYS A 38 -12.54 -2.89 -8.89
N ALA A 39 -11.30 -2.63 -8.45
CA ALA A 39 -10.93 -1.36 -7.85
C ALA A 39 -11.19 -0.19 -8.80
N GLY A 40 -10.80 -0.33 -10.08
CA GLY A 40 -11.07 0.66 -11.11
C GLY A 40 -12.57 0.91 -11.32
N ALA A 41 -13.39 -0.14 -11.39
CA ALA A 41 -14.84 -0.03 -11.50
C ALA A 41 -15.44 0.73 -10.31
N TYR A 42 -15.04 0.39 -9.08
CA TYR A 42 -15.49 1.10 -7.88
C TYR A 42 -15.10 2.58 -7.90
N ILE A 43 -13.84 2.90 -8.25
CA ILE A 43 -13.36 4.28 -8.33
C ILE A 43 -14.10 5.07 -9.43
N LYS A 44 -14.42 4.42 -10.54
CA LYS A 44 -15.21 5.02 -11.62
C LYS A 44 -16.59 5.47 -11.16
N GLU A 45 -17.27 4.68 -10.34
CA GLU A 45 -18.58 5.03 -9.76
C GLU A 45 -18.50 6.26 -8.84
N LEU A 46 -17.34 6.50 -8.22
CA LEU A 46 -17.13 7.69 -7.39
C LEU A 46 -16.93 8.97 -8.21
N GLY A 47 -16.66 8.86 -9.50
CA GLY A 47 -16.49 10.00 -10.40
C GLY A 47 -15.26 10.85 -10.12
N ILE A 48 -14.22 10.29 -9.49
CA ILE A 48 -12.98 11.01 -9.13
C ILE A 48 -12.10 11.15 -10.37
N ALA A 49 -11.71 12.39 -10.70
CA ALA A 49 -10.68 12.66 -11.69
C ALA A 49 -9.34 12.86 -10.97
N PHE A 50 -8.33 12.03 -11.27
CA PHE A 50 -7.01 12.12 -10.65
C PHE A 50 -6.09 13.09 -11.38
N ASP A 51 -5.38 13.90 -10.61
CA ASP A 51 -4.34 14.83 -11.09
C ASP A 51 -2.95 14.19 -11.10
N ALA A 52 -2.72 13.18 -10.27
CA ALA A 52 -1.48 12.40 -10.23
C ALA A 52 -1.69 11.01 -9.64
N MET A 53 -0.82 10.07 -10.03
CA MET A 53 -0.66 8.78 -9.36
C MET A 53 0.75 8.65 -8.81
N PHE A 54 0.87 8.19 -7.57
CA PHE A 54 2.12 7.80 -6.94
C PHE A 54 2.15 6.28 -6.73
N THR A 55 3.29 5.67 -6.96
CA THR A 55 3.45 4.21 -6.79
C THR A 55 4.91 3.89 -6.41
N SER A 56 5.16 2.63 -6.09
CA SER A 56 6.49 2.13 -5.75
C SER A 56 7.32 1.77 -6.99
N ASP A 57 8.56 1.35 -6.76
CA ASP A 57 9.43 0.80 -7.80
C ASP A 57 9.09 -0.67 -8.16
N LEU A 58 8.08 -1.26 -7.52
CA LEU A 58 7.73 -2.68 -7.70
C LEU A 58 6.57 -2.84 -8.69
N ILE A 59 6.74 -3.78 -9.64
CA ILE A 59 5.85 -3.94 -10.80
C ILE A 59 4.38 -4.22 -10.40
N ARG A 60 4.13 -5.01 -9.36
CA ARG A 60 2.77 -5.36 -8.93
C ARG A 60 1.94 -4.15 -8.54
N ALA A 61 2.56 -3.14 -7.90
CA ALA A 61 1.88 -1.90 -7.53
C ALA A 61 1.68 -1.00 -8.76
N GLN A 62 2.69 -0.87 -9.60
CA GLN A 62 2.63 -0.09 -10.84
C GLN A 62 1.52 -0.64 -11.76
N ARG A 63 1.48 -1.94 -11.97
CA ARG A 63 0.45 -2.58 -12.81
C ARG A 63 -0.95 -2.41 -12.23
N THR A 64 -1.11 -2.57 -10.92
CA THR A 64 -2.42 -2.32 -10.28
C THR A 64 -2.90 -0.91 -10.55
N GLY A 65 -2.05 0.10 -10.33
CA GLY A 65 -2.40 1.49 -10.61
C GLY A 65 -2.71 1.75 -12.08
N ASN A 66 -1.93 1.20 -13.00
CA ASN A 66 -2.17 1.34 -14.44
C ASN A 66 -3.52 0.72 -14.88
N ILE A 67 -3.85 -0.48 -14.37
CA ILE A 67 -5.14 -1.13 -14.66
C ILE A 67 -6.32 -0.29 -14.14
N ILE A 68 -6.18 0.31 -12.95
CA ILE A 68 -7.20 1.22 -12.39
C ILE A 68 -7.37 2.43 -13.30
N LEU A 69 -6.28 3.10 -13.69
CA LEU A 69 -6.33 4.29 -14.56
C LEU A 69 -6.92 3.96 -15.94
N GLU A 70 -6.59 2.82 -16.51
CA GLU A 70 -7.18 2.34 -17.77
C GLU A 70 -8.69 2.13 -17.63
N ALA A 71 -9.16 1.48 -16.55
CA ALA A 71 -10.56 1.23 -16.29
C ALA A 71 -11.40 2.51 -16.16
N ILE A 72 -10.80 3.60 -15.69
CA ILE A 72 -11.45 4.92 -15.54
C ILE A 72 -11.18 5.87 -16.72
N ASN A 73 -10.43 5.43 -17.74
CA ASN A 73 -10.00 6.22 -18.90
C ASN A 73 -9.26 7.51 -18.54
N GLN A 74 -8.29 7.43 -17.60
CA GLN A 74 -7.48 8.58 -17.18
C GLN A 74 -6.00 8.31 -17.37
N THR A 75 -5.23 9.37 -17.66
CA THR A 75 -3.79 9.32 -17.91
C THR A 75 -3.05 10.43 -17.15
N PRO A 76 -3.19 10.53 -15.83
CA PRO A 76 -2.46 11.53 -15.05
C PRO A 76 -0.96 11.22 -15.05
N PRO A 77 -0.11 12.19 -14.71
CA PRO A 77 1.30 11.93 -14.43
C PRO A 77 1.48 10.86 -13.36
N ILE A 78 2.45 9.96 -13.59
CA ILE A 78 2.77 8.85 -12.68
C ILE A 78 4.18 9.05 -12.12
N THR A 79 4.29 9.08 -10.80
CA THR A 79 5.57 9.16 -10.08
C THR A 79 5.84 7.86 -9.35
N LYS A 80 6.99 7.24 -9.64
CA LYS A 80 7.48 6.04 -8.94
C LYS A 80 8.52 6.45 -7.92
N ASN A 81 8.47 5.88 -6.72
CA ASN A 81 9.48 6.14 -5.70
C ASN A 81 9.64 4.95 -4.75
N ILE A 82 10.90 4.61 -4.46
CA ILE A 82 11.29 3.54 -3.54
C ILE A 82 10.71 3.75 -2.12
N ALA A 83 10.44 4.98 -1.71
CA ALA A 83 9.81 5.27 -0.43
C ALA A 83 8.45 4.57 -0.26
N LEU A 84 7.73 4.30 -1.35
CA LEU A 84 6.44 3.59 -1.33
C LEU A 84 6.56 2.07 -1.47
N ASN A 85 7.78 1.52 -1.56
CA ASN A 85 7.99 0.08 -1.62
C ASN A 85 7.39 -0.63 -0.41
N GLU A 86 7.12 -1.93 -0.58
CA GLU A 86 6.75 -2.80 0.52
C GLU A 86 7.83 -2.85 1.60
N ARG A 87 7.47 -3.23 2.81
CA ARG A 87 8.42 -3.53 3.88
C ARG A 87 9.45 -4.55 3.38
N ASN A 88 10.72 -4.26 3.59
CA ASN A 88 11.79 -5.19 3.26
C ASN A 88 11.80 -6.34 4.28
N TYR A 89 11.63 -7.57 3.82
CA TYR A 89 11.63 -8.75 4.69
C TYR A 89 13.03 -9.34 4.92
N GLY A 90 14.10 -8.73 4.36
CA GLY A 90 15.48 -9.17 4.57
C GLY A 90 15.69 -10.64 4.22
N ASP A 91 16.24 -11.41 5.16
CA ASP A 91 16.57 -12.83 4.98
C ASP A 91 15.32 -13.74 4.82
N LEU A 92 14.13 -13.23 5.17
CA LEU A 92 12.88 -13.99 4.97
C LEU A 92 12.37 -13.91 3.52
N ALA A 93 12.83 -12.95 2.71
CA ALA A 93 12.34 -12.77 1.36
C ALA A 93 12.54 -14.02 0.50
N GLY A 94 11.47 -14.51 -0.12
CA GLY A 94 11.46 -15.74 -0.93
C GLY A 94 11.18 -17.01 -0.15
N LEU A 95 11.16 -16.98 1.18
CA LEU A 95 10.83 -18.14 2.00
C LEU A 95 9.31 -18.33 2.07
N ASN A 96 8.88 -19.60 2.09
CA ASN A 96 7.50 -19.93 2.40
C ASN A 96 7.21 -19.63 3.89
N LYS A 97 6.06 -19.02 4.16
CA LYS A 97 5.71 -18.58 5.53
C LYS A 97 5.53 -19.74 6.49
N ASP A 98 5.03 -20.90 6.01
CA ASP A 98 4.87 -22.10 6.85
C ASP A 98 6.20 -22.77 7.13
N ASP A 99 7.12 -22.80 6.16
CA ASP A 99 8.48 -23.31 6.36
C ASP A 99 9.29 -22.39 7.28
N ALA A 100 9.10 -21.09 7.20
CA ALA A 100 9.69 -20.15 8.16
C ALA A 100 9.21 -20.42 9.58
N ARG A 101 7.90 -20.69 9.80
CA ARG A 101 7.35 -21.07 11.11
C ARG A 101 7.96 -22.38 11.64
N LYS A 102 8.14 -23.38 10.78
CA LYS A 102 8.81 -24.63 11.16
C LYS A 102 10.26 -24.41 11.57
N ARG A 103 10.97 -23.48 10.89
CA ARG A 103 12.39 -23.22 11.11
C ARG A 103 12.67 -22.39 12.37
N TRP A 104 11.91 -21.32 12.61
CA TRP A 104 12.16 -20.36 13.68
C TRP A 104 11.11 -20.35 14.79
N GLY A 105 10.07 -21.15 14.66
CA GLY A 105 8.92 -21.18 15.57
C GLY A 105 7.85 -20.16 15.17
N GLU A 106 6.60 -20.52 15.49
CA GLU A 106 5.44 -19.71 15.13
C GLU A 106 5.45 -18.35 15.80
N GLU A 107 5.81 -18.30 17.09
CA GLU A 107 5.90 -17.07 17.87
C GLU A 107 6.92 -16.08 17.28
N GLN A 108 8.12 -16.54 16.95
CA GLN A 108 9.17 -15.66 16.39
C GLN A 108 8.75 -15.12 15.02
N VAL A 109 8.19 -15.94 14.15
CA VAL A 109 7.70 -15.49 12.84
C VAL A 109 6.51 -14.55 12.99
N HIS A 110 5.64 -14.79 13.96
CA HIS A 110 4.55 -13.88 14.29
C HIS A 110 5.07 -12.50 14.73
N ILE A 111 6.08 -12.46 15.62
CA ILE A 111 6.73 -11.20 16.04
C ILE A 111 7.27 -10.44 14.83
N TRP A 112 8.04 -11.08 13.95
CA TRP A 112 8.59 -10.42 12.75
C TRP A 112 7.51 -9.90 11.80
N ARG A 113 6.35 -10.55 11.74
CA ARG A 113 5.26 -10.16 10.85
C ARG A 113 4.32 -9.12 11.45
N ARG A 114 4.13 -9.14 12.76
CA ARG A 114 3.03 -8.46 13.45
C ARG A 114 3.46 -7.56 14.60
N SER A 115 4.75 -7.44 14.92
CA SER A 115 5.19 -6.37 15.82
C SER A 115 5.41 -5.07 15.03
N PHE A 116 5.29 -3.96 15.74
CA PHE A 116 5.49 -2.64 15.13
C PHE A 116 6.97 -2.33 14.89
N ASP A 117 7.86 -2.69 15.84
CA ASP A 117 9.25 -2.22 15.91
C ASP A 117 10.31 -3.32 15.82
N THR A 118 9.92 -4.61 15.75
CA THR A 118 10.86 -5.72 15.68
C THR A 118 11.06 -6.20 14.24
N PRO A 119 12.21 -5.89 13.60
CA PRO A 119 12.47 -6.29 12.22
C PRO A 119 12.86 -7.76 12.11
N PRO A 120 12.58 -8.43 10.97
CA PRO A 120 13.25 -9.69 10.65
C PRO A 120 14.74 -9.45 10.37
N PRO A 121 15.59 -10.51 10.41
CA PRO A 121 17.02 -10.39 10.12
C PRO A 121 17.27 -9.73 8.75
N GLY A 122 18.07 -8.66 8.74
CA GLY A 122 18.41 -7.92 7.53
C GLY A 122 17.25 -7.15 6.88
N GLY A 123 16.10 -7.04 7.54
CA GLY A 123 14.91 -6.40 7.01
C GLY A 123 14.42 -5.20 7.80
N GLU A 124 13.20 -4.77 7.50
CA GLU A 124 12.50 -3.65 8.13
C GLU A 124 11.40 -4.12 9.08
N SER A 125 11.22 -3.41 10.18
CA SER A 125 9.95 -3.40 10.94
C SER A 125 8.92 -2.51 10.24
N LEU A 126 7.67 -2.53 10.69
CA LEU A 126 6.67 -1.57 10.22
C LEU A 126 7.07 -0.13 10.55
N LYS A 127 7.70 0.09 11.73
CA LYS A 127 8.27 1.37 12.13
C LYS A 127 9.33 1.86 11.13
N ASN A 128 10.27 1.01 10.74
CA ASN A 128 11.27 1.37 9.73
C ASN A 128 10.65 1.69 8.37
N THR A 129 9.63 0.96 7.97
CA THR A 129 8.87 1.27 6.75
C THR A 129 8.23 2.66 6.86
N ALA A 130 7.60 2.98 7.98
CA ALA A 130 6.99 4.30 8.23
C ALA A 130 8.02 5.44 8.21
N GLU A 131 9.23 5.21 8.74
CA GLU A 131 10.32 6.20 8.76
C GLU A 131 10.76 6.66 7.36
N ARG A 132 10.50 5.90 6.29
CA ARG A 132 10.75 6.32 4.91
C ARG A 132 9.49 6.74 4.15
N VAL A 133 8.34 6.13 4.44
CA VAL A 133 7.06 6.44 3.78
C VAL A 133 6.55 7.81 4.21
N LEU A 134 6.54 8.09 5.52
CA LEU A 134 5.89 9.30 6.04
C LEU A 134 6.60 10.60 5.64
N PRO A 135 7.94 10.73 5.69
CA PRO A 135 8.59 11.93 5.17
C PRO A 135 8.32 12.15 3.67
N TYR A 136 8.34 11.10 2.85
CA TYR A 136 8.01 11.21 1.43
C TYR A 136 6.56 11.67 1.21
N PHE A 137 5.63 11.14 1.98
CA PHE A 137 4.23 11.58 1.93
C PHE A 137 4.09 13.05 2.31
N ASP A 138 4.74 13.48 3.40
CA ASP A 138 4.63 14.86 3.90
C ASP A 138 5.30 15.88 2.98
N ASP A 139 6.45 15.53 2.42
CA ASP A 139 7.27 16.48 1.64
C ASP A 139 6.86 16.52 0.16
N VAL A 140 6.30 15.43 -0.39
CA VAL A 140 6.03 15.31 -1.82
C VAL A 140 4.54 15.17 -2.14
N ILE A 141 3.81 14.31 -1.43
CA ILE A 141 2.43 13.99 -1.78
C ILE A 141 1.43 14.95 -1.11
N MET A 142 1.59 15.22 0.18
CA MET A 142 0.69 16.11 0.91
C MET A 142 0.61 17.53 0.31
N PRO A 143 1.70 18.17 -0.16
CA PRO A 143 1.61 19.44 -0.85
C PRO A 143 0.72 19.42 -2.09
N GLU A 144 0.71 18.33 -2.85
CA GLU A 144 -0.19 18.18 -4.00
C GLU A 144 -1.65 18.14 -3.56
N ILE A 145 -1.94 17.41 -2.46
CA ILE A 145 -3.29 17.33 -1.88
C ILE A 145 -3.74 18.72 -1.37
N LEU A 146 -2.86 19.45 -0.69
CA LEU A 146 -3.16 20.80 -0.19
C LEU A 146 -3.38 21.82 -1.33
N ASN A 147 -2.81 21.55 -2.51
CA ASN A 147 -3.08 22.28 -3.76
C ASN A 147 -4.34 21.79 -4.50
N GLU A 148 -5.26 21.17 -3.77
CA GLU A 148 -6.57 20.68 -4.26
C GLU A 148 -6.50 19.64 -5.37
N LYS A 149 -5.41 18.87 -5.46
CA LYS A 149 -5.27 17.77 -6.41
C LYS A 149 -5.81 16.46 -5.84
N ASN A 150 -6.47 15.68 -6.68
CA ASN A 150 -6.91 14.34 -6.38
C ASN A 150 -5.79 13.35 -6.69
N ILE A 151 -5.42 12.54 -5.71
CA ILE A 151 -4.24 11.68 -5.76
C ILE A 151 -4.63 10.20 -5.63
N LEU A 152 -4.10 9.37 -6.51
CA LEU A 152 -4.13 7.92 -6.40
C LEU A 152 -2.76 7.42 -5.90
N ILE A 153 -2.74 6.61 -4.85
CA ILE A 153 -1.55 5.88 -4.41
C ILE A 153 -1.81 4.37 -4.57
N ALA A 154 -1.07 3.75 -5.47
CA ALA A 154 -1.05 2.30 -5.62
C ALA A 154 0.25 1.76 -5.01
N ALA A 155 0.14 1.04 -3.89
CA ALA A 155 1.30 0.60 -3.11
C ALA A 155 1.08 -0.76 -2.42
N HIS A 156 1.60 -0.96 -1.21
CA HIS A 156 1.71 -2.26 -0.56
C HIS A 156 1.10 -2.25 0.84
N GLY A 157 0.91 -3.45 1.40
CA GLY A 157 0.27 -3.62 2.70
C GLY A 157 0.92 -2.78 3.80
N ASN A 158 2.25 -2.83 3.95
CA ASN A 158 2.92 -2.12 5.04
C ASN A 158 3.19 -0.63 4.73
N SER A 159 3.49 -0.27 3.49
CA SER A 159 3.60 1.15 3.12
C SER A 159 2.25 1.87 3.28
N LEU A 160 1.14 1.25 2.90
CA LEU A 160 -0.20 1.81 3.12
C LEU A 160 -0.62 1.82 4.60
N ARG A 161 -0.25 0.80 5.40
CA ARG A 161 -0.45 0.83 6.85
C ARG A 161 0.22 2.04 7.48
N SER A 162 1.43 2.38 7.03
CA SER A 162 2.14 3.59 7.52
C SER A 162 1.34 4.86 7.22
N LEU A 163 0.76 4.98 6.03
CA LEU A 163 -0.08 6.11 5.66
C LEU A 163 -1.38 6.15 6.46
N VAL A 164 -2.08 5.01 6.58
CA VAL A 164 -3.33 4.93 7.34
C VAL A 164 -3.09 5.20 8.82
N MET A 165 -1.96 4.73 9.39
CA MET A 165 -1.58 5.04 10.76
C MET A 165 -1.52 6.55 11.00
N LYS A 166 -0.89 7.29 10.09
CA LYS A 166 -0.83 8.76 10.17
C LYS A 166 -2.19 9.42 9.96
N LEU A 167 -2.88 9.04 8.89
CA LEU A 167 -4.14 9.67 8.50
C LEU A 167 -5.26 9.45 9.53
N ASP A 168 -5.32 8.26 10.11
CA ASP A 168 -6.34 7.88 11.10
C ASP A 168 -5.84 8.05 12.55
N ASN A 169 -4.61 8.53 12.75
CA ASN A 169 -3.97 8.69 14.08
C ASN A 169 -3.98 7.39 14.90
N LEU A 170 -3.65 6.26 14.26
CA LEU A 170 -3.64 4.94 14.92
C LEU A 170 -2.40 4.77 15.80
N SER A 171 -2.57 4.07 16.91
CA SER A 171 -1.49 3.56 17.74
C SER A 171 -0.70 2.43 17.05
N ALA A 172 0.45 2.08 17.61
CA ALA A 172 1.26 0.96 17.14
C ALA A 172 0.47 -0.37 17.16
N ASP A 173 -0.33 -0.62 18.19
CA ASP A 173 -1.14 -1.83 18.31
C ASP A 173 -2.27 -1.86 17.29
N GLU A 174 -2.94 -0.75 17.07
CA GLU A 174 -4.01 -0.64 16.08
C GLU A 174 -3.51 -0.83 14.65
N VAL A 175 -2.36 -0.25 14.29
CA VAL A 175 -1.83 -0.36 12.92
C VAL A 175 -1.35 -1.78 12.60
N VAL A 176 -0.80 -2.52 13.55
CA VAL A 176 -0.40 -3.92 13.30
C VAL A 176 -1.59 -4.85 13.15
N ALA A 177 -2.73 -4.51 13.77
CA ALA A 177 -3.99 -5.24 13.62
C ALA A 177 -4.74 -4.89 12.33
N LEU A 178 -4.42 -3.76 11.70
CA LEU A 178 -5.10 -3.31 10.49
C LEU A 178 -4.82 -4.28 9.32
N GLU A 179 -5.87 -4.79 8.70
CA GLU A 179 -5.80 -5.55 7.45
C GLU A 179 -6.25 -4.66 6.28
N ILE A 180 -5.44 -4.61 5.23
CA ILE A 180 -5.76 -3.93 3.97
C ILE A 180 -5.81 -4.99 2.88
N PRO A 181 -6.99 -5.37 2.39
CA PRO A 181 -7.11 -6.38 1.34
C PRO A 181 -6.48 -5.93 0.02
N THR A 182 -6.04 -6.88 -0.79
CA THR A 182 -5.55 -6.60 -2.15
C THR A 182 -6.66 -6.03 -3.02
N GLY A 183 -6.34 -5.00 -3.82
CA GLY A 183 -7.28 -4.39 -4.75
C GLY A 183 -8.48 -3.66 -4.10
N ALA A 184 -8.41 -3.37 -2.80
CA ALA A 184 -9.51 -2.72 -2.08
C ALA A 184 -9.21 -1.23 -1.83
N PRO A 185 -9.91 -0.30 -2.50
CA PRO A 185 -9.70 1.13 -2.32
C PRO A 185 -10.11 1.64 -0.94
N ILE A 186 -9.28 2.54 -0.37
CA ILE A 186 -9.59 3.40 0.76
C ILE A 186 -9.61 4.84 0.23
N VAL A 187 -10.69 5.55 0.43
CA VAL A 187 -10.92 6.90 -0.08
C VAL A 187 -10.99 7.88 1.08
N TYR A 188 -10.10 8.83 1.11
CA TYR A 188 -10.12 9.97 2.02
C TYR A 188 -10.56 11.23 1.26
N GLU A 189 -11.42 12.02 1.88
CA GLU A 189 -11.75 13.36 1.47
C GLU A 189 -11.05 14.34 2.41
N ILE A 190 -10.22 15.22 1.87
CA ILE A 190 -9.32 16.10 2.62
C ILE A 190 -9.57 17.55 2.23
N ASN A 191 -9.66 18.45 3.20
CA ASN A 191 -9.82 19.88 2.94
C ASN A 191 -8.48 20.57 2.64
N GLY A 192 -8.51 21.85 2.24
CA GLY A 192 -7.30 22.64 1.93
C GLY A 192 -6.38 22.90 3.12
N ALA A 193 -6.81 22.60 4.35
CA ALA A 193 -6.00 22.68 5.56
C ALA A 193 -5.33 21.33 5.91
N GLY A 194 -5.67 20.27 5.21
CA GLY A 194 -5.15 18.91 5.45
C GLY A 194 -6.01 18.09 6.42
N ASP A 195 -7.18 18.58 6.81
CA ASP A 195 -8.07 17.82 7.70
C ASP A 195 -8.87 16.79 6.90
N ILE A 196 -9.00 15.60 7.48
CA ILE A 196 -9.81 14.52 6.90
C ILE A 196 -11.29 14.80 7.22
N LEU A 197 -12.08 15.00 6.16
CA LEU A 197 -13.53 15.25 6.26
C LEU A 197 -14.31 13.93 6.27
N SER A 198 -13.88 12.96 5.48
CA SER A 198 -14.52 11.65 5.42
C SER A 198 -13.53 10.56 5.01
N LYS A 199 -13.84 9.34 5.39
CA LYS A 199 -13.15 8.12 4.96
C LYS A 199 -14.17 7.08 4.55
N LYS A 200 -13.94 6.43 3.42
CA LYS A 200 -14.71 5.27 2.95
C LYS A 200 -13.74 4.16 2.56
N SER A 201 -14.04 2.93 2.93
CA SER A 201 -13.33 1.75 2.43
C SER A 201 -14.31 0.86 1.68
N SER A 202 -13.79 0.13 0.68
CA SER A 202 -14.57 -0.83 -0.11
C SER A 202 -14.67 -2.21 0.56
N PHE A 203 -14.27 -2.32 1.83
CA PHE A 203 -14.25 -3.57 2.61
C PHE A 203 -14.65 -3.31 4.07
#